data_3aa2f9dbe390d9bd4746fcc58d4b5225
#
_entry.id   3aa2f9dbe390d9bd4746fcc58d4b5225
#
_cell.length_a   1.000
_cell.length_b   1.000
_cell.length_c   1.000
_cell.angle_alpha   90.00
_cell.angle_beta   90.00
_cell.angle_gamma   90.00
#
_symmetry.space_group_name_H-M   'P 1'
#
loop_
_entity.id
_entity.type
_entity.pdbx_description
1 polymer ?
#
loop_
_entity_poly.entity_id
_entity_poly.type
_entity_poly.pdbx_seq_one_letter_code
_entity_poly.pdbx_strand_id
1 'polypeptide(L)'
;MRPAHLRTALVTATAVTLLCLTGAGVTGTRPPASADAVVREDAGSAASPFVRAAGAPMTVVAHRGASSLAPENTMVAQEVGRRSGADYIENDVQLSRDGVPYLMHDATVDRTTNGSGDITTLRSAQLDRLDAGSWFAPVFTGVRVPTLAAQLADLRSRGGNLLLEIKRADTREQVAAVVDVVETQRMTDRVLVQSFDPRHLRWVHELAPGLPLALLRSTLDPDPVAVAEELHLASYNPGGPALETRPGVVADLHRAGVATWVWTVDTAAGWSRYEQYGVDGIITNRPAELTGWNHARSGTRNVPGP
;
A
#
# COMPACT_ATOMS: atom_id res chain seq x y z
N MET A 1 33.40 31.50 -35.64
CA MET A 1 34.78 31.13 -35.96
C MET A 1 35.42 30.34 -34.84
N ARG A 2 35.89 29.17 -35.19
CA ARG A 2 36.71 28.16 -34.52
C ARG A 2 36.00 27.09 -33.68
N PRO A 3 36.45 25.84 -33.85
CA PRO A 3 35.66 24.64 -33.67
C PRO A 3 36.07 23.75 -32.48
N ALA A 4 35.28 22.70 -32.32
CA ALA A 4 35.33 21.55 -31.43
C ALA A 4 36.70 20.88 -31.25
N HIS A 5 36.93 20.29 -30.09
CA HIS A 5 37.85 19.17 -29.91
C HIS A 5 37.15 17.98 -29.26
N LEU A 6 36.97 16.96 -30.09
CA LEU A 6 36.64 15.58 -29.72
C LEU A 6 37.87 14.95 -29.03
N ARG A 7 37.69 14.28 -27.90
CA ARG A 7 38.69 13.37 -27.33
C ARG A 7 38.10 11.97 -27.20
N THR A 8 38.61 11.10 -28.05
CA THR A 8 38.40 9.65 -28.06
C THR A 8 39.26 9.02 -26.96
N ALA A 9 38.68 8.23 -26.10
CA ALA A 9 39.40 7.38 -25.14
C ALA A 9 39.43 5.94 -25.65
N LEU A 10 40.62 5.39 -25.77
CA LEU A 10 40.93 4.04 -26.21
C LEU A 10 40.87 3.10 -25.03
N VAL A 11 40.11 2.00 -25.13
CA VAL A 11 40.06 0.93 -24.12
C VAL A 11 40.90 -0.23 -24.61
N THR A 12 41.96 -0.56 -23.88
CA THR A 12 42.86 -1.70 -24.12
C THR A 12 42.30 -2.94 -23.42
N ALA A 13 42.10 -4.00 -24.20
CA ALA A 13 41.75 -5.34 -23.70
C ALA A 13 43.02 -6.13 -23.37
N THR A 14 43.08 -6.67 -22.16
CA THR A 14 44.17 -7.57 -21.72
C THR A 14 43.66 -9.02 -21.77
N ALA A 15 44.31 -9.85 -22.59
CA ALA A 15 44.05 -11.28 -22.70
C ALA A 15 44.78 -12.03 -21.58
N VAL A 16 44.09 -12.95 -20.89
CA VAL A 16 44.70 -13.89 -19.96
C VAL A 16 44.74 -15.26 -20.60
N THR A 17 45.97 -15.79 -20.71
CA THR A 17 46.30 -17.11 -21.27
C THR A 17 46.08 -18.22 -20.28
N LEU A 18 45.33 -19.28 -20.67
CA LEU A 18 45.02 -20.48 -19.89
C LEU A 18 46.13 -21.52 -20.11
N LEU A 19 46.78 -21.94 -19.04
CA LEU A 19 47.82 -22.99 -19.05
C LEU A 19 47.16 -24.33 -18.68
N CYS A 20 47.20 -25.33 -19.60
CA CYS A 20 46.78 -26.70 -19.33
C CYS A 20 47.94 -27.48 -18.73
N LEU A 21 47.72 -28.12 -17.57
CA LEU A 21 48.59 -29.16 -17.00
C LEU A 21 47.83 -30.50 -16.97
N THR A 22 48.36 -31.47 -17.72
CA THR A 22 47.95 -32.87 -17.72
C THR A 22 48.63 -33.62 -16.57
N GLY A 23 47.91 -34.33 -15.74
CA GLY A 23 48.41 -35.21 -14.66
C GLY A 23 47.62 -36.51 -14.56
N ALA A 24 48.33 -37.63 -14.59
CA ALA A 24 47.87 -38.99 -14.77
C ALA A 24 47.06 -39.54 -13.58
N GLY A 25 46.28 -40.60 -13.89
CA GLY A 25 45.26 -41.18 -13.03
C GLY A 25 45.81 -42.02 -11.84
N VAL A 26 44.93 -42.10 -10.82
CA VAL A 26 44.95 -43.13 -9.79
C VAL A 26 43.53 -43.66 -9.64
N THR A 27 43.36 -44.97 -9.85
CA THR A 27 42.12 -45.71 -9.64
C THR A 27 41.92 -45.97 -8.16
N GLY A 28 40.98 -45.28 -7.53
CA GLY A 28 40.54 -45.56 -6.16
C GLY A 28 39.04 -45.88 -6.16
N THR A 29 38.68 -47.06 -5.67
CA THR A 29 37.33 -47.56 -5.49
C THR A 29 36.59 -46.72 -4.44
N ARG A 30 35.49 -46.11 -4.84
CA ARG A 30 34.59 -45.26 -3.99
C ARG A 30 33.60 -46.15 -3.24
N PRO A 31 33.45 -46.03 -1.90
CA PRO A 31 32.34 -46.64 -1.18
C PRO A 31 31.00 -45.93 -1.50
N PRO A 32 29.83 -46.60 -1.29
CA PRO A 32 28.52 -46.01 -1.63
C PRO A 32 28.24 -44.78 -0.78
N ALA A 33 27.77 -43.75 -1.44
CA ALA A 33 27.39 -42.50 -0.82
C ALA A 33 26.17 -42.71 0.10
N SER A 34 26.32 -42.40 1.36
CA SER A 34 25.20 -42.13 2.27
C SER A 34 24.36 -40.98 1.69
N ALA A 35 23.05 -41.18 1.71
CA ALA A 35 22.11 -40.13 1.38
C ALA A 35 22.16 -39.04 2.50
N ASP A 36 23.06 -38.09 2.35
CA ASP A 36 22.99 -36.87 3.15
C ASP A 36 21.69 -36.15 2.77
N ALA A 37 20.77 -36.13 3.72
CA ALA A 37 19.62 -35.26 3.67
C ALA A 37 20.15 -33.82 3.52
N VAL A 38 19.98 -33.26 2.34
CA VAL A 38 20.16 -31.80 2.13
C VAL A 38 19.12 -31.12 3.02
N VAL A 39 19.57 -30.73 4.21
CA VAL A 39 18.88 -29.73 5.02
C VAL A 39 18.84 -28.49 4.11
N ARG A 40 17.71 -28.24 3.49
CA ARG A 40 17.45 -26.93 2.92
C ARG A 40 17.49 -25.97 4.10
N GLU A 41 18.60 -25.25 4.23
CA GLU A 41 18.57 -24.01 5.01
C GLU A 41 17.43 -23.18 4.44
N ASP A 42 16.40 -22.98 5.25
CA ASP A 42 15.38 -21.99 5.00
C ASP A 42 16.12 -20.68 4.76
N ALA A 43 16.19 -20.27 3.49
CA ALA A 43 16.55 -18.92 3.15
C ALA A 43 15.53 -18.04 3.86
N GLY A 44 15.92 -17.49 5.00
CA GLY A 44 15.07 -16.67 5.84
C GLY A 44 14.40 -15.65 4.96
N SER A 45 13.10 -15.82 4.73
CA SER A 45 12.28 -14.88 4.00
C SER A 45 12.48 -13.53 4.69
N ALA A 46 13.05 -12.56 3.97
CA ALA A 46 13.18 -11.22 4.49
C ALA A 46 11.79 -10.78 4.96
N ALA A 47 11.66 -10.39 6.23
CA ALA A 47 10.39 -10.05 6.82
C ALA A 47 9.71 -8.99 5.94
N SER A 48 8.42 -9.20 5.63
CA SER A 48 7.65 -8.25 4.82
C SER A 48 7.76 -6.84 5.42
N PRO A 49 8.01 -5.79 4.63
CA PRO A 49 8.12 -4.43 5.13
C PRO A 49 6.81 -3.90 5.72
N PHE A 50 5.71 -4.61 5.50
CA PHE A 50 4.38 -4.27 6.01
C PHE A 50 4.08 -4.92 7.37
N VAL A 51 4.80 -6.00 7.75
CA VAL A 51 4.70 -6.64 9.07
C VAL A 51 5.58 -5.84 10.04
N ARG A 52 4.96 -5.29 11.09
CA ARG A 52 5.70 -4.49 12.07
C ARG A 52 6.60 -5.34 12.95
N ALA A 53 7.77 -4.81 13.26
CA ALA A 53 8.65 -5.45 14.25
C ALA A 53 7.97 -5.50 15.63
N ALA A 54 8.33 -6.51 16.42
CA ALA A 54 7.82 -6.66 17.78
C ALA A 54 8.10 -5.40 18.61
N GLY A 55 7.05 -4.82 19.20
CA GLY A 55 7.15 -3.60 19.99
C GLY A 55 7.21 -2.30 19.21
N ALA A 56 7.30 -2.32 17.88
CA ALA A 56 7.17 -1.12 17.06
C ALA A 56 5.73 -0.54 17.15
N PRO A 57 5.55 0.77 16.93
CA PRO A 57 4.22 1.36 16.83
C PRO A 57 3.45 0.78 15.63
N MET A 58 2.13 0.80 15.70
CA MET A 58 1.29 0.43 14.56
C MET A 58 1.40 1.48 13.45
N THR A 59 1.39 1.04 12.20
CA THR A 59 1.29 1.91 11.03
C THR A 59 0.01 2.75 11.10
N VAL A 60 0.13 4.06 10.94
CA VAL A 60 -0.99 5.00 10.93
C VAL A 60 -1.42 5.25 9.50
N VAL A 61 -2.65 4.84 9.15
CA VAL A 61 -3.23 5.06 7.82
C VAL A 61 -4.37 6.06 7.92
N ALA A 62 -4.23 7.21 7.28
CA ALA A 62 -5.22 8.27 7.28
C ALA A 62 -6.33 7.97 6.28
N HIS A 63 -7.48 7.46 6.75
CA HIS A 63 -8.65 7.01 5.99
C HIS A 63 -9.29 8.18 5.23
N ARG A 64 -9.19 8.14 3.89
CA ARG A 64 -9.61 9.24 2.98
C ARG A 64 -8.91 10.56 3.31
N GLY A 65 -7.68 10.49 3.81
CA GLY A 65 -6.99 11.57 4.47
C GLY A 65 -7.38 11.69 5.96
N ALA A 66 -7.21 12.88 6.56
CA ALA A 66 -7.70 13.14 7.93
C ALA A 66 -9.20 13.48 7.90
N SER A 67 -10.05 12.53 7.55
CA SER A 67 -11.48 12.74 7.26
C SER A 67 -12.32 13.19 8.44
N SER A 68 -11.82 13.09 9.69
CA SER A 68 -12.46 13.71 10.86
C SER A 68 -12.23 15.23 10.96
N LEU A 69 -11.26 15.79 10.21
CA LEU A 69 -10.84 17.19 10.31
C LEU A 69 -11.01 17.98 9.00
N ALA A 70 -11.12 17.28 7.87
CA ALA A 70 -11.25 17.88 6.55
C ALA A 70 -12.12 17.01 5.63
N PRO A 71 -12.72 17.57 4.56
CA PRO A 71 -13.58 16.79 3.68
C PRO A 71 -12.82 15.61 3.06
N GLU A 72 -13.39 14.41 3.21
CA GLU A 72 -12.80 13.14 2.77
C GLU A 72 -12.39 13.15 1.29
N ASN A 73 -11.36 12.37 0.94
CA ASN A 73 -10.88 12.21 -0.44
C ASN A 73 -10.54 13.54 -1.13
N THR A 74 -10.06 14.55 -0.39
CA THR A 74 -9.61 15.84 -0.94
C THR A 74 -8.13 16.09 -0.67
N MET A 75 -7.53 17.02 -1.43
CA MET A 75 -6.15 17.43 -1.21
C MET A 75 -5.93 18.07 0.16
N VAL A 76 -6.98 18.68 0.74
CA VAL A 76 -6.92 19.25 2.09
C VAL A 76 -6.84 18.15 3.13
N ALA A 77 -7.70 17.12 3.03
CA ALA A 77 -7.67 15.98 3.95
C ALA A 77 -6.34 15.22 3.85
N GLN A 78 -5.78 15.07 2.64
CA GLN A 78 -4.45 14.49 2.43
C GLN A 78 -3.37 15.28 3.17
N GLU A 79 -3.33 16.60 3.00
CA GLU A 79 -2.30 17.45 3.64
C GLU A 79 -2.42 17.43 5.15
N VAL A 80 -3.64 17.45 5.71
CA VAL A 80 -3.86 17.31 7.15
C VAL A 80 -3.40 15.93 7.63
N GLY A 81 -3.72 14.85 6.92
CA GLY A 81 -3.26 13.49 7.23
C GLY A 81 -1.75 13.38 7.22
N ARG A 82 -1.10 13.90 6.19
CA ARG A 82 0.36 13.94 6.07
C ARG A 82 1.02 14.70 7.22
N ARG A 83 0.51 15.88 7.57
CA ARG A 83 1.01 16.70 8.70
C ARG A 83 0.72 16.08 10.07
N SER A 84 -0.26 15.20 10.15
CA SER A 84 -0.56 14.43 11.37
C SER A 84 0.48 13.33 11.65
N GLY A 85 1.44 13.13 10.75
CA GLY A 85 2.44 12.07 10.89
C GLY A 85 1.89 10.69 10.50
N ALA A 86 0.87 10.62 9.66
CA ALA A 86 0.41 9.35 9.09
C ALA A 86 1.47 8.76 8.16
N ASP A 87 1.69 7.44 8.27
CA ASP A 87 2.64 6.70 7.44
C ASP A 87 2.09 6.53 6.01
N TYR A 88 0.78 6.37 5.89
CA TYR A 88 0.03 6.27 4.64
C TYR A 88 -1.18 7.20 4.64
N ILE A 89 -1.43 7.80 3.49
CA ILE A 89 -2.75 8.35 3.17
C ILE A 89 -3.55 7.23 2.49
N GLU A 90 -4.79 7.05 2.86
CA GLU A 90 -5.69 6.16 2.13
C GLU A 90 -6.67 6.98 1.30
N ASN A 91 -7.05 6.45 0.14
CA ASN A 91 -8.05 7.02 -0.74
C ASN A 91 -8.89 5.94 -1.45
N ASP A 92 -10.03 6.40 -1.97
CA ASP A 92 -10.93 5.62 -2.82
C ASP A 92 -10.88 6.12 -4.25
N VAL A 93 -10.63 5.24 -5.22
CA VAL A 93 -10.54 5.61 -6.64
C VAL A 93 -11.68 5.01 -7.44
N GLN A 94 -12.33 5.86 -8.24
CA GLN A 94 -13.30 5.49 -9.26
C GLN A 94 -13.02 6.27 -10.54
N LEU A 95 -13.51 5.74 -11.68
CA LEU A 95 -13.30 6.38 -12.98
C LEU A 95 -14.49 7.25 -13.39
N SER A 96 -14.19 8.40 -13.98
CA SER A 96 -15.17 9.19 -14.70
C SER A 96 -15.65 8.46 -15.98
N ARG A 97 -16.71 8.97 -16.62
CA ARG A 97 -17.22 8.44 -17.88
C ARG A 97 -16.17 8.37 -19.01
N ASP A 98 -15.23 9.28 -19.00
CA ASP A 98 -14.14 9.37 -19.98
C ASP A 98 -12.82 8.75 -19.49
N GLY A 99 -12.91 7.91 -18.44
CA GLY A 99 -11.82 7.02 -18.01
C GLY A 99 -10.74 7.68 -17.14
N VAL A 100 -10.97 8.90 -16.63
CA VAL A 100 -10.03 9.57 -15.72
C VAL A 100 -10.26 9.09 -14.28
N PRO A 101 -9.24 8.62 -13.54
CA PRO A 101 -9.36 8.23 -12.13
C PRO A 101 -9.49 9.44 -11.21
N TYR A 102 -10.58 9.49 -10.42
CA TYR A 102 -10.89 10.50 -9.41
C TYR A 102 -11.00 9.89 -8.02
N LEU A 103 -10.82 10.72 -6.99
CA LEU A 103 -10.98 10.31 -5.59
C LEU A 103 -12.44 10.45 -5.18
N MET A 104 -13.11 9.31 -4.98
CA MET A 104 -14.54 9.28 -4.58
C MET A 104 -14.87 7.93 -3.95
N HIS A 105 -15.46 7.96 -2.74
CA HIS A 105 -15.87 6.73 -2.06
C HIS A 105 -17.17 6.17 -2.61
N ASP A 106 -18.22 6.99 -2.63
CA ASP A 106 -19.56 6.55 -3.00
C ASP A 106 -19.68 6.37 -4.52
N ALA A 107 -20.60 5.54 -4.96
CA ALA A 107 -20.90 5.38 -6.38
C ALA A 107 -21.41 6.69 -7.01
N THR A 108 -22.04 7.56 -6.22
CA THR A 108 -22.56 8.85 -6.65
C THR A 108 -21.80 10.00 -5.98
N VAL A 109 -21.82 11.17 -6.61
CA VAL A 109 -21.17 12.38 -6.09
C VAL A 109 -22.02 13.16 -5.08
N ASP A 110 -23.23 12.70 -4.79
CA ASP A 110 -24.29 13.47 -4.10
C ASP A 110 -23.93 13.80 -2.64
N ARG A 111 -23.33 12.88 -1.89
CA ARG A 111 -23.09 13.07 -0.45
C ARG A 111 -21.96 14.05 -0.16
N THR A 112 -20.91 14.03 -0.98
CA THR A 112 -19.65 14.75 -0.70
C THR A 112 -19.39 15.88 -1.69
N THR A 113 -20.37 16.22 -2.55
CA THR A 113 -20.23 17.34 -3.48
C THR A 113 -21.54 18.11 -3.63
N ASN A 114 -21.48 19.23 -4.34
CA ASN A 114 -22.67 19.99 -4.75
C ASN A 114 -23.29 19.48 -6.08
N GLY A 115 -22.82 18.36 -6.63
CA GLY A 115 -23.36 17.70 -7.80
C GLY A 115 -24.28 16.54 -7.46
N SER A 116 -24.73 15.82 -8.50
CA SER A 116 -25.56 14.63 -8.36
C SER A 116 -25.30 13.61 -9.47
N GLY A 117 -25.55 12.33 -9.17
CA GLY A 117 -25.48 11.23 -10.10
C GLY A 117 -24.28 10.33 -9.95
N ASP A 118 -24.28 9.20 -10.65
CA ASP A 118 -23.20 8.21 -10.63
C ASP A 118 -21.95 8.79 -11.30
N ILE A 119 -20.80 8.68 -10.63
CA ILE A 119 -19.52 9.20 -11.10
C ILE A 119 -19.14 8.68 -12.48
N THR A 120 -19.49 7.41 -12.78
CA THR A 120 -19.18 6.78 -14.08
C THR A 120 -20.01 7.36 -15.24
N THR A 121 -21.02 8.13 -14.95
CA THR A 121 -21.84 8.83 -15.96
C THR A 121 -21.37 10.28 -16.20
N LEU A 122 -20.56 10.82 -15.31
CA LEU A 122 -20.05 12.19 -15.38
C LEU A 122 -18.67 12.23 -16.06
N ARG A 123 -18.48 13.17 -16.97
CA ARG A 123 -17.18 13.43 -17.58
C ARG A 123 -16.24 14.16 -16.62
N SER A 124 -14.94 14.02 -16.81
CA SER A 124 -13.91 14.73 -16.06
C SER A 124 -14.17 16.24 -15.97
N ALA A 125 -14.52 16.88 -17.09
CA ALA A 125 -14.87 18.32 -17.12
C ALA A 125 -16.09 18.71 -16.25
N GLN A 126 -16.96 17.77 -15.88
CA GLN A 126 -18.05 17.98 -14.94
C GLN A 126 -17.57 17.80 -13.51
N LEU A 127 -16.80 16.75 -13.23
CA LEU A 127 -16.23 16.47 -11.93
C LEU A 127 -15.28 17.58 -11.45
N ASP A 128 -14.47 18.16 -12.34
CA ASP A 128 -13.54 19.26 -12.04
C ASP A 128 -14.24 20.53 -11.50
N ARG A 129 -15.53 20.68 -11.78
CA ARG A 129 -16.32 21.85 -11.35
C ARG A 129 -17.01 21.67 -10.01
N LEU A 130 -17.09 20.43 -9.52
CA LEU A 130 -17.79 20.12 -8.27
C LEU A 130 -17.07 20.72 -7.06
N ASP A 131 -17.85 21.27 -6.14
CA ASP A 131 -17.40 21.62 -4.80
C ASP A 131 -17.51 20.38 -3.91
N ALA A 132 -16.37 19.89 -3.45
CA ALA A 132 -16.26 18.72 -2.58
C ALA A 132 -15.98 19.10 -1.11
N GLY A 133 -16.10 20.38 -0.76
CA GLY A 133 -15.75 20.87 0.58
C GLY A 133 -16.92 21.46 1.38
N SER A 134 -17.83 22.17 0.71
CA SER A 134 -18.93 22.91 1.38
C SER A 134 -19.83 22.04 2.24
N TRP A 135 -20.02 20.76 1.88
CA TRP A 135 -20.82 19.80 2.64
C TRP A 135 -20.23 19.51 4.03
N PHE A 136 -18.90 19.58 4.15
CA PHE A 136 -18.20 19.32 5.42
C PHE A 136 -18.26 20.57 6.33
N ALA A 137 -17.83 21.72 5.82
CA ALA A 137 -17.95 23.01 6.51
C ALA A 137 -17.74 24.19 5.53
N PRO A 138 -18.33 25.38 5.80
CA PRO A 138 -18.21 26.54 4.92
C PRO A 138 -16.78 26.99 4.61
N VAL A 139 -15.84 26.77 5.54
CA VAL A 139 -14.40 27.11 5.35
C VAL A 139 -13.76 26.32 4.21
N PHE A 140 -14.33 25.20 3.81
CA PHE A 140 -13.83 24.36 2.73
C PHE A 140 -14.56 24.60 1.39
N THR A 141 -15.40 25.64 1.31
CA THR A 141 -16.08 26.00 0.05
C THR A 141 -15.07 26.19 -1.08
N GLY A 142 -15.33 25.57 -2.23
CA GLY A 142 -14.45 25.64 -3.41
C GLY A 142 -13.37 24.57 -3.48
N VAL A 143 -13.22 23.70 -2.46
CA VAL A 143 -12.39 22.50 -2.56
C VAL A 143 -12.94 21.59 -3.65
N ARG A 144 -12.06 21.05 -4.51
CA ARG A 144 -12.43 20.25 -5.68
C ARG A 144 -12.27 18.77 -5.43
N VAL A 145 -12.97 17.95 -6.22
CA VAL A 145 -12.71 16.51 -6.31
C VAL A 145 -11.38 16.30 -7.01
N PRO A 146 -10.36 15.69 -6.37
CA PRO A 146 -9.06 15.52 -6.99
C PRO A 146 -9.05 14.35 -7.99
N THR A 147 -8.19 14.45 -8.99
CA THR A 147 -7.76 13.26 -9.76
C THR A 147 -6.69 12.50 -8.98
N LEU A 148 -6.57 11.18 -9.22
CA LEU A 148 -5.47 10.38 -8.70
C LEU A 148 -4.10 10.94 -9.13
N ALA A 149 -3.99 11.44 -10.36
CA ALA A 149 -2.76 12.04 -10.88
C ALA A 149 -2.32 13.27 -10.05
N ALA A 150 -3.24 14.15 -9.70
CA ALA A 150 -2.96 15.31 -8.86
C ALA A 150 -2.50 14.90 -7.45
N GLN A 151 -3.17 13.91 -6.86
CA GLN A 151 -2.82 13.39 -5.55
C GLN A 151 -1.42 12.78 -5.53
N LEU A 152 -1.10 11.90 -6.47
CA LEU A 152 0.22 11.26 -6.54
C LEU A 152 1.34 12.26 -6.82
N ALA A 153 1.09 13.27 -7.68
CA ALA A 153 2.05 14.35 -7.93
C ALA A 153 2.36 15.14 -6.64
N ASP A 154 1.36 15.41 -5.81
CA ASP A 154 1.54 16.08 -4.52
C ASP A 154 2.32 15.21 -3.54
N LEU A 155 1.95 13.94 -3.34
CA LEU A 155 2.67 13.01 -2.47
C LEU A 155 4.12 12.79 -2.95
N ARG A 156 4.36 12.71 -4.25
CA ARG A 156 5.71 12.63 -4.79
C ARG A 156 6.56 13.83 -4.41
N SER A 157 6.00 15.03 -4.49
CA SER A 157 6.73 16.28 -4.24
C SER A 157 6.94 16.57 -2.75
N ARG A 158 5.97 16.24 -1.91
CA ARG A 158 5.97 16.60 -0.48
C ARG A 158 6.31 15.46 0.46
N GLY A 159 6.37 14.23 -0.05
CA GLY A 159 6.53 13.03 0.77
C GLY A 159 5.19 12.42 1.20
N GLY A 160 5.22 11.13 1.52
CA GLY A 160 4.07 10.32 1.95
C GLY A 160 3.84 9.11 1.06
N ASN A 161 3.23 8.07 1.61
CA ASN A 161 2.84 6.85 0.89
C ASN A 161 1.32 6.83 0.71
N LEU A 162 0.85 6.02 -0.22
CA LEU A 162 -0.57 5.88 -0.53
C LEU A 162 -1.04 4.45 -0.36
N LEU A 163 -2.13 4.25 0.38
CA LEU A 163 -2.97 3.07 0.32
C LEU A 163 -4.13 3.38 -0.64
N LEU A 164 -4.08 2.84 -1.86
CA LEU A 164 -5.01 3.15 -2.94
C LEU A 164 -6.10 2.09 -3.02
N GLU A 165 -7.36 2.43 -2.74
CA GLU A 165 -8.48 1.53 -2.95
C GLU A 165 -9.07 1.69 -4.36
N ILE A 166 -9.10 0.59 -5.14
CA ILE A 166 -9.90 0.52 -6.36
C ILE A 166 -11.32 0.10 -5.97
N LYS A 167 -12.26 1.07 -6.02
CA LYS A 167 -13.66 0.84 -5.60
C LYS A 167 -14.47 0.07 -6.64
N ARG A 168 -14.44 0.55 -7.88
CA ARG A 168 -15.22 0.01 -8.99
C ARG A 168 -14.38 0.00 -10.26
N ALA A 169 -14.25 -1.19 -10.82
CA ALA A 169 -13.70 -1.39 -12.15
C ALA A 169 -14.33 -2.67 -12.73
N ASP A 170 -15.07 -2.53 -13.81
CA ASP A 170 -15.76 -3.67 -14.43
C ASP A 170 -14.85 -4.44 -15.38
N THR A 171 -13.77 -3.80 -15.85
CA THR A 171 -12.84 -4.36 -16.84
C THR A 171 -11.39 -4.15 -16.44
N ARG A 172 -10.52 -4.98 -17.02
CA ARG A 172 -9.06 -4.90 -16.84
C ARG A 172 -8.50 -3.57 -17.35
N GLU A 173 -9.06 -2.99 -18.40
CA GLU A 173 -8.65 -1.71 -18.96
C GLU A 173 -8.93 -0.55 -18.00
N GLN A 174 -10.00 -0.63 -17.22
CA GLN A 174 -10.28 0.35 -16.17
C GLN A 174 -9.27 0.28 -15.03
N VAL A 175 -8.86 -0.92 -14.63
CA VAL A 175 -7.76 -1.10 -13.66
C VAL A 175 -6.43 -0.63 -14.26
N ALA A 176 -6.17 -0.91 -15.55
CA ALA A 176 -4.97 -0.42 -16.24
C ALA A 176 -4.88 1.11 -16.21
N ALA A 177 -6.00 1.83 -16.39
CA ALA A 177 -6.01 3.29 -16.30
C ALA A 177 -5.58 3.82 -14.92
N VAL A 178 -5.86 3.09 -13.83
CA VAL A 178 -5.38 3.42 -12.48
C VAL A 178 -3.89 3.12 -12.33
N VAL A 179 -3.46 1.94 -12.77
CA VAL A 179 -2.04 1.50 -12.73
C VAL A 179 -1.16 2.44 -13.56
N ASP A 180 -1.58 2.80 -14.77
CA ASP A 180 -0.86 3.73 -15.65
C ASP A 180 -0.60 5.09 -14.99
N VAL A 181 -1.56 5.59 -14.18
CA VAL A 181 -1.35 6.84 -13.42
C VAL A 181 -0.29 6.65 -12.34
N VAL A 182 -0.29 5.52 -11.60
CA VAL A 182 0.73 5.23 -10.58
C VAL A 182 2.12 5.17 -11.19
N GLU A 183 2.28 4.48 -12.32
CA GLU A 183 3.55 4.35 -13.04
C GLU A 183 4.02 5.68 -13.64
N THR A 184 3.12 6.41 -14.32
CA THR A 184 3.42 7.73 -14.92
C THR A 184 3.86 8.73 -13.85
N GLN A 185 3.26 8.68 -12.66
CA GLN A 185 3.65 9.50 -11.52
C GLN A 185 4.90 8.97 -10.80
N ARG A 186 5.45 7.81 -11.20
CA ARG A 186 6.64 7.16 -10.58
C ARG A 186 6.46 6.97 -9.07
N MET A 187 5.34 6.38 -8.69
CA MET A 187 4.97 6.16 -7.29
C MET A 187 4.84 4.67 -6.94
N THR A 188 5.30 3.77 -7.78
CA THR A 188 5.18 2.31 -7.61
C THR A 188 5.81 1.78 -6.32
N ASP A 189 6.87 2.42 -5.84
CA ASP A 189 7.57 2.12 -4.59
C ASP A 189 6.89 2.70 -3.33
N ARG A 190 5.84 3.51 -3.51
CA ARG A 190 5.16 4.24 -2.45
C ARG A 190 3.64 4.05 -2.44
N VAL A 191 3.13 3.11 -3.25
CA VAL A 191 1.70 2.78 -3.34
C VAL A 191 1.49 1.32 -2.95
N LEU A 192 0.56 1.07 -2.02
CA LEU A 192 -0.03 -0.22 -1.75
C LEU A 192 -1.46 -0.19 -2.30
N VAL A 193 -1.80 -1.12 -3.20
CA VAL A 193 -3.14 -1.16 -3.82
C VAL A 193 -4.04 -2.08 -3.02
N GLN A 194 -5.25 -1.61 -2.67
CA GLN A 194 -6.25 -2.43 -2.00
C GLN A 194 -7.57 -2.48 -2.78
N SER A 195 -8.35 -3.52 -2.55
CA SER A 195 -9.73 -3.64 -3.04
C SER A 195 -10.51 -4.68 -2.25
N PHE A 196 -11.84 -4.57 -2.25
CA PHE A 196 -12.75 -5.64 -1.83
C PHE A 196 -12.92 -6.73 -2.90
N ASP A 197 -12.70 -6.37 -4.17
CA ASP A 197 -12.84 -7.30 -5.29
C ASP A 197 -11.49 -7.95 -5.63
N PRO A 198 -11.32 -9.27 -5.43
CA PRO A 198 -10.08 -9.95 -5.75
C PRO A 198 -9.74 -9.94 -7.25
N ARG A 199 -10.73 -9.69 -8.14
CA ARG A 199 -10.46 -9.56 -9.59
C ARG A 199 -9.60 -8.34 -9.88
N HIS A 200 -9.83 -7.21 -9.17
CA HIS A 200 -9.02 -6.01 -9.31
C HIS A 200 -7.56 -6.29 -8.94
N LEU A 201 -7.32 -7.01 -7.84
CA LEU A 201 -5.98 -7.34 -7.37
C LEU A 201 -5.25 -8.28 -8.34
N ARG A 202 -5.93 -9.28 -8.92
CA ARG A 202 -5.36 -10.13 -9.96
C ARG A 202 -4.97 -9.31 -11.20
N TRP A 203 -5.83 -8.39 -11.65
CA TRP A 203 -5.52 -7.51 -12.78
C TRP A 203 -4.37 -6.55 -12.47
N VAL A 204 -4.28 -6.00 -11.26
CA VAL A 204 -3.11 -5.19 -10.84
C VAL A 204 -1.84 -6.04 -10.86
N HIS A 205 -1.88 -7.27 -10.33
CA HIS A 205 -0.72 -8.17 -10.34
C HIS A 205 -0.25 -8.51 -11.76
N GLU A 206 -1.18 -8.75 -12.69
CA GLU A 206 -0.85 -8.99 -14.11
C GLU A 206 -0.25 -7.76 -14.79
N LEU A 207 -0.74 -6.56 -14.49
CA LEU A 207 -0.33 -5.30 -15.11
C LEU A 207 0.99 -4.78 -14.54
N ALA A 208 1.15 -4.85 -13.23
CA ALA A 208 2.27 -4.30 -12.47
C ALA A 208 2.64 -5.22 -11.29
N PRO A 209 3.31 -6.37 -11.52
CA PRO A 209 3.59 -7.39 -10.51
C PRO A 209 4.47 -6.89 -9.35
N GLY A 210 5.11 -5.72 -9.50
CA GLY A 210 5.88 -5.07 -8.45
C GLY A 210 5.07 -4.22 -7.49
N LEU A 211 3.78 -3.95 -7.77
CA LEU A 211 2.91 -3.23 -6.84
C LEU A 211 2.46 -4.17 -5.71
N PRO A 212 2.68 -3.82 -4.43
CA PRO A 212 2.15 -4.59 -3.32
C PRO A 212 0.62 -4.50 -3.26
N LEU A 213 -0.01 -5.60 -2.83
CA LEU A 213 -1.47 -5.76 -2.84
C LEU A 213 -2.02 -5.97 -1.43
N ALA A 214 -3.22 -5.46 -1.18
CA ALA A 214 -3.98 -5.70 0.04
C ALA A 214 -5.43 -6.05 -0.27
N LEU A 215 -6.00 -6.98 0.48
CA LEU A 215 -7.39 -7.39 0.31
C LEU A 215 -8.26 -6.89 1.47
N LEU A 216 -9.29 -6.11 1.15
CA LEU A 216 -10.30 -5.67 2.11
C LEU A 216 -11.37 -6.73 2.34
N ARG A 217 -11.74 -6.97 3.60
CA ARG A 217 -12.81 -7.93 3.97
C ARG A 217 -13.73 -7.41 5.06
N SER A 218 -15.03 -7.45 4.82
CA SER A 218 -16.05 -7.20 5.84
C SER A 218 -16.32 -8.41 6.73
N THR A 219 -16.00 -9.61 6.25
CA THR A 219 -16.02 -10.90 6.97
C THR A 219 -14.76 -11.67 6.61
N LEU A 220 -14.22 -12.43 7.56
CA LEU A 220 -13.02 -13.24 7.28
C LEU A 220 -13.35 -14.37 6.30
N ASP A 221 -12.44 -14.60 5.37
CA ASP A 221 -12.47 -15.82 4.54
C ASP A 221 -12.32 -17.07 5.45
N PRO A 222 -12.79 -18.25 5.02
CA PRO A 222 -12.57 -19.49 5.78
C PRO A 222 -11.08 -19.77 6.01
N ASP A 223 -10.24 -19.53 5.00
CA ASP A 223 -8.80 -19.61 5.06
C ASP A 223 -8.14 -18.33 4.51
N PRO A 224 -7.92 -17.29 5.35
CA PRO A 224 -7.29 -16.05 4.91
C PRO A 224 -5.85 -16.21 4.44
N VAL A 225 -5.11 -17.20 4.95
CA VAL A 225 -3.73 -17.46 4.54
C VAL A 225 -3.71 -17.98 3.11
N ALA A 226 -4.53 -18.97 2.78
CA ALA A 226 -4.63 -19.49 1.42
C ALA A 226 -5.06 -18.41 0.42
N VAL A 227 -5.99 -17.52 0.81
CA VAL A 227 -6.40 -16.37 -0.03
C VAL A 227 -5.25 -15.38 -0.21
N ALA A 228 -4.48 -15.12 0.83
CA ALA A 228 -3.34 -14.22 0.75
C ALA A 228 -2.23 -14.76 -0.16
N GLU A 229 -1.96 -16.04 -0.08
CA GLU A 229 -1.01 -16.73 -0.97
C GLU A 229 -1.48 -16.73 -2.43
N GLU A 230 -2.75 -17.07 -2.69
CA GLU A 230 -3.35 -17.07 -4.04
C GLU A 230 -3.27 -15.70 -4.72
N LEU A 231 -3.50 -14.63 -3.96
CA LEU A 231 -3.53 -13.26 -4.47
C LEU A 231 -2.20 -12.51 -4.32
N HIS A 232 -1.14 -13.16 -3.82
CA HIS A 232 0.17 -12.56 -3.56
C HIS A 232 0.09 -11.30 -2.69
N LEU A 233 -0.69 -11.36 -1.60
CA LEU A 233 -0.95 -10.19 -0.77
C LEU A 233 0.25 -9.81 0.11
N ALA A 234 0.53 -8.53 0.17
CA ALA A 234 1.40 -7.92 1.18
C ALA A 234 0.65 -7.69 2.50
N SER A 235 -0.67 -7.45 2.43
CA SER A 235 -1.53 -7.24 3.60
C SER A 235 -2.94 -7.80 3.39
N TYR A 236 -3.52 -8.36 4.45
CA TYR A 236 -4.93 -8.76 4.52
C TYR A 236 -5.64 -7.81 5.48
N ASN A 237 -6.61 -7.02 4.98
CA ASN A 237 -7.18 -5.87 5.69
C ASN A 237 -8.65 -6.14 6.10
N PRO A 238 -8.90 -6.78 7.25
CA PRO A 238 -10.26 -7.03 7.73
C PRO A 238 -10.87 -5.80 8.39
N GLY A 239 -12.18 -5.67 8.34
CA GLY A 239 -12.92 -4.80 9.24
C GLY A 239 -12.77 -5.23 10.69
N GLY A 240 -12.78 -4.28 11.63
CA GLY A 240 -12.61 -4.58 13.06
C GLY A 240 -13.53 -5.68 13.58
N PRO A 241 -14.86 -5.60 13.37
CA PRO A 241 -15.79 -6.66 13.81
C PRO A 241 -15.49 -8.04 13.21
N ALA A 242 -15.00 -8.08 11.95
CA ALA A 242 -14.63 -9.35 11.33
C ALA A 242 -13.40 -9.97 12.02
N LEU A 243 -12.38 -9.16 12.32
CA LEU A 243 -11.17 -9.62 13.00
C LEU A 243 -11.48 -10.12 14.41
N GLU A 244 -12.40 -9.47 15.13
CA GLU A 244 -12.81 -9.88 16.48
C GLU A 244 -13.41 -11.29 16.54
N THR A 245 -13.92 -11.82 15.43
CA THR A 245 -14.46 -13.20 15.39
C THR A 245 -13.36 -14.27 15.46
N ARG A 246 -12.14 -13.95 15.04
CA ARG A 246 -10.99 -14.87 15.03
C ARG A 246 -9.65 -14.10 15.09
N PRO A 247 -9.32 -13.45 16.24
CA PRO A 247 -8.13 -12.59 16.32
C PRO A 247 -6.81 -13.34 16.12
N GLY A 248 -6.77 -14.66 16.38
CA GLY A 248 -5.58 -15.49 16.15
C GLY A 248 -5.13 -15.56 14.70
N VAL A 249 -5.98 -15.17 13.72
CA VAL A 249 -5.62 -15.16 12.30
C VAL A 249 -4.45 -14.21 11.98
N VAL A 250 -4.24 -13.18 12.81
CA VAL A 250 -3.09 -12.26 12.65
C VAL A 250 -1.76 -13.02 12.74
N ALA A 251 -1.63 -13.91 13.74
CA ALA A 251 -0.43 -14.72 13.90
C ALA A 251 -0.25 -15.74 12.74
N ASP A 252 -1.36 -16.23 12.17
CA ASP A 252 -1.31 -17.14 11.02
C ASP A 252 -0.82 -16.40 9.76
N LEU A 253 -1.34 -15.19 9.50
CA LEU A 253 -0.93 -14.32 8.41
C LEU A 253 0.54 -13.89 8.55
N HIS A 254 1.00 -13.54 9.77
CA HIS A 254 2.41 -13.20 10.02
C HIS A 254 3.36 -14.34 9.69
N ARG A 255 2.98 -15.61 10.01
CA ARG A 255 3.79 -16.78 9.62
C ARG A 255 3.92 -16.95 8.10
N ALA A 256 2.94 -16.48 7.36
CA ALA A 256 2.95 -16.42 5.90
C ALA A 256 3.62 -15.14 5.35
N GLY A 257 4.14 -14.24 6.21
CA GLY A 257 4.75 -12.98 5.79
C GLY A 257 3.76 -11.90 5.36
N VAL A 258 2.48 -12.04 5.72
CA VAL A 258 1.39 -11.14 5.33
C VAL A 258 1.02 -10.26 6.51
N ALA A 259 0.97 -8.94 6.30
CA ALA A 259 0.54 -7.98 7.31
C ALA A 259 -0.98 -7.98 7.51
N THR A 260 -1.42 -7.39 8.62
CA THR A 260 -2.84 -7.16 8.89
C THR A 260 -3.07 -5.71 9.28
N TRP A 261 -3.80 -4.96 8.42
CA TRP A 261 -4.23 -3.59 8.72
C TRP A 261 -5.75 -3.56 8.88
N VAL A 262 -6.22 -3.00 10.00
CA VAL A 262 -7.63 -3.06 10.38
C VAL A 262 -8.34 -1.71 10.15
N TRP A 263 -9.59 -1.74 9.65
CA TRP A 263 -10.41 -0.57 9.32
C TRP A 263 -11.82 -0.68 9.93
N THR A 264 -12.56 0.42 10.16
CA THR A 264 -12.06 1.77 10.44
C THR A 264 -12.09 1.92 11.95
N VAL A 265 -10.99 2.30 12.58
CA VAL A 265 -10.86 2.31 14.04
C VAL A 265 -10.46 3.70 14.54
N ASP A 266 -11.39 4.36 15.25
CA ASP A 266 -11.29 5.77 15.62
C ASP A 266 -11.20 6.01 17.14
N THR A 267 -10.98 4.96 17.95
CA THR A 267 -10.96 5.10 19.41
C THR A 267 -9.73 4.47 20.03
N ALA A 268 -9.22 5.09 21.11
CA ALA A 268 -8.08 4.56 21.87
C ALA A 268 -8.32 3.14 22.42
N ALA A 269 -9.55 2.82 22.80
CA ALA A 269 -9.93 1.48 23.22
C ALA A 269 -9.81 0.46 22.06
N GLY A 270 -10.22 0.84 20.85
CA GLY A 270 -10.04 0.05 19.64
C GLY A 270 -8.58 -0.14 19.31
N TRP A 271 -7.79 0.94 19.29
CA TRP A 271 -6.34 0.88 19.02
C TRP A 271 -5.63 -0.05 20.00
N SER A 272 -5.93 0.05 21.31
CA SER A 272 -5.37 -0.84 22.33
C SER A 272 -5.75 -2.31 22.11
N ARG A 273 -7.01 -2.57 21.72
CA ARG A 273 -7.51 -3.92 21.43
C ARG A 273 -6.76 -4.54 20.25
N TYR A 274 -6.68 -3.84 19.13
CA TYR A 274 -6.04 -4.37 17.91
C TYR A 274 -4.52 -4.45 18.04
N GLU A 275 -3.88 -3.55 18.83
CA GLU A 275 -2.49 -3.73 19.23
C GLU A 275 -2.26 -5.06 19.96
N GLN A 276 -3.16 -5.44 20.88
CA GLN A 276 -3.09 -6.71 21.60
C GLN A 276 -3.30 -7.93 20.69
N TYR A 277 -4.07 -7.80 19.61
CA TYR A 277 -4.21 -8.84 18.59
C TYR A 277 -2.97 -8.96 17.69
N GLY A 278 -2.05 -8.00 17.79
CA GLY A 278 -0.82 -8.00 17.01
C GLY A 278 -0.93 -7.36 15.62
N VAL A 279 -2.01 -6.62 15.31
CA VAL A 279 -2.16 -5.99 13.98
C VAL A 279 -1.01 -5.01 13.69
N ASP A 280 -0.68 -4.86 12.42
CA ASP A 280 0.45 -4.07 11.96
C ASP A 280 0.09 -2.61 11.71
N GLY A 281 -1.16 -2.34 11.32
CA GLY A 281 -1.61 -0.98 11.03
C GLY A 281 -3.09 -0.76 11.34
N ILE A 282 -3.43 0.51 11.50
CA ILE A 282 -4.79 0.99 11.74
C ILE A 282 -5.16 2.01 10.66
N ILE A 283 -6.25 1.75 9.94
CA ILE A 283 -6.91 2.69 9.05
C ILE A 283 -7.93 3.46 9.87
N THR A 284 -7.72 4.79 10.00
CA THR A 284 -8.47 5.65 10.93
C THR A 284 -8.84 7.00 10.32
N ASN A 285 -10.00 7.54 10.69
CA ASN A 285 -10.39 8.92 10.39
C ASN A 285 -9.64 9.95 11.26
N ARG A 286 -8.93 9.49 12.31
CA ARG A 286 -8.27 10.31 13.33
C ARG A 286 -6.76 10.09 13.40
N PRO A 287 -6.03 10.31 12.30
CA PRO A 287 -4.60 9.97 12.23
C PRO A 287 -3.76 10.74 13.25
N ALA A 288 -4.05 12.02 13.54
CA ALA A 288 -3.32 12.81 14.52
C ALA A 288 -3.43 12.20 15.95
N GLU A 289 -4.62 11.74 16.30
CA GLU A 289 -4.88 11.14 17.62
C GLU A 289 -4.16 9.80 17.76
N LEU A 290 -4.19 8.95 16.71
CA LEU A 290 -3.48 7.66 16.71
C LEU A 290 -1.96 7.87 16.74
N THR A 291 -1.43 8.83 15.98
CA THR A 291 0.00 9.18 16.03
C THR A 291 0.43 9.59 17.43
N GLY A 292 -0.34 10.48 18.08
CA GLY A 292 -0.11 10.89 19.46
C GLY A 292 -0.18 9.71 20.45
N TRP A 293 -1.14 8.80 20.27
CA TRP A 293 -1.30 7.60 21.07
C TRP A 293 -0.10 6.65 20.93
N ASN A 294 0.38 6.43 19.70
CA ASN A 294 1.59 5.65 19.42
C ASN A 294 2.82 6.23 20.13
N HIS A 295 3.04 7.55 20.02
CA HIS A 295 4.18 8.23 20.64
C HIS A 295 4.16 8.12 22.16
N ALA A 296 3.02 8.33 22.80
CA ALA A 296 2.88 8.22 24.26
C ALA A 296 3.28 6.82 24.76
N ARG A 297 2.95 5.77 24.02
CA ARG A 297 3.25 4.38 24.41
C ARG A 297 4.72 4.00 24.14
N SER A 298 5.32 4.54 23.09
CA SER A 298 6.75 4.33 22.80
C SER A 298 7.63 4.99 23.85
N GLY A 299 7.27 6.17 24.34
CA GLY A 299 7.99 6.88 25.41
C GLY A 299 7.92 6.16 26.76
N THR A 300 6.81 5.53 27.10
CA THR A 300 6.64 4.80 28.37
C THR A 300 7.40 3.47 28.44
N ARG A 301 7.73 2.86 27.27
CA ARG A 301 8.52 1.60 27.23
C ARG A 301 10.01 1.81 27.53
N ASN A 302 10.53 3.05 27.47
CA ASN A 302 11.93 3.37 27.70
C ASN A 302 12.20 3.94 29.13
N VAL A 303 11.24 3.96 30.05
CA VAL A 303 11.48 4.34 31.43
C VAL A 303 11.89 3.07 32.19
N PRO A 304 13.17 2.95 32.64
CA PRO A 304 13.55 1.88 33.57
C PRO A 304 12.66 2.04 34.81
N GLY A 305 12.08 0.94 35.26
CA GLY A 305 11.33 0.93 36.51
C GLY A 305 12.20 1.41 37.68
N PRO A 306 11.61 1.95 38.75
CA PRO A 306 12.29 2.45 39.93
C PRO A 306 13.10 1.36 40.64
#